data_545433c479580b118504d641d0ee05c4
#
_entry.id   545433c479580b118504d641d0ee05c4
#
_cell.length_a   1.000
_cell.length_b   1.000
_cell.length_c   1.000
_cell.angle_alpha   90.00
_cell.angle_beta   90.00
_cell.angle_gamma   90.00
#
_symmetry.space_group_name_H-M   'P 1'
#
loop_
_entity.id
_entity.type
_entity.pdbx_description
1 polymer ?
#
loop_
_entity_poly.entity_id
_entity_poly.type
_entity_poly.pdbx_seq_one_letter_code
_entity_poly.pdbx_strand_id
1 'polypeptide(L)'
;MAMKIETVYAALDSLLDYAKDCGLLHPLDETFARNSLLAKLKLESYEKKAERHSFPECLNLLCDYAVEQGQIHDTIAERDLFDTKLMGCVTPRPSEVVRKFWSLYAESPKAATDYFYKLSQDCNYIRRDRIAKDEHWTAQTKYGELEISINLSKPEKDPRDIAAAKLKRASGYPKCLLCVENVGYAGTISHPARQNLRVMPVTVNGQPWGFQYSPYVYYNEHAIVMNTEHTPMVIDRSAFDKLFSFVEQFPHYFLGSNADLPIVGGSILAHEHFQGGHHTFPMEKAEAEFSFDVPGFEDVSCCVVKYPMTVLRLNSANKQQLCDLAGKILAKWRSYSDPDAMIFAETDGEPHNTITPIARMRKGRYELDLVLRNNLTTPEHPMGLYHPHEELHHIKKENIGLIEVMGLAILPGRLKKEMADLKTALLNGENLRANDELAKHADWADEFMGRHPEFNTENAEDIIEDEIGQVFAKVLECAGVYKCTAEGREHLKKFLTEVQNG
;
A
#
# COMPACT_ATOMS: atom_id res chain seq x y z
N MET A 1 -32.83 4.92 -24.15
CA MET A 1 -34.19 5.13 -23.59
C MET A 1 -33.97 5.76 -22.23
N ALA A 2 -34.60 6.89 -21.91
CA ALA A 2 -34.39 7.55 -20.63
C ALA A 2 -34.77 6.61 -19.46
N MET A 3 -33.99 6.66 -18.38
CA MET A 3 -34.23 5.85 -17.18
C MET A 3 -35.58 6.22 -16.57
N LYS A 4 -36.37 5.21 -16.19
CA LYS A 4 -37.64 5.44 -15.51
C LYS A 4 -37.39 5.98 -14.11
N ILE A 5 -38.15 6.98 -13.68
CA ILE A 5 -38.02 7.59 -12.36
C ILE A 5 -38.23 6.58 -11.22
N GLU A 6 -39.13 5.57 -11.46
CA GLU A 6 -39.39 4.48 -10.51
C GLU A 6 -38.10 3.68 -10.19
N THR A 7 -37.25 3.44 -11.22
CA THR A 7 -35.95 2.75 -11.04
C THR A 7 -35.01 3.59 -10.17
N VAL A 8 -35.03 4.90 -10.35
CA VAL A 8 -34.18 5.82 -9.52
C VAL A 8 -34.65 5.78 -8.05
N TYR A 9 -35.97 5.81 -7.82
CA TYR A 9 -36.49 5.70 -6.45
C TYR A 9 -36.21 4.33 -5.83
N ALA A 10 -36.29 3.23 -6.60
CA ALA A 10 -35.94 1.90 -6.14
C ALA A 10 -34.46 1.79 -5.77
N ALA A 11 -33.57 2.37 -6.60
CA ALA A 11 -32.12 2.44 -6.31
C ALA A 11 -31.83 3.27 -5.05
N LEU A 12 -32.53 4.39 -4.85
CA LEU A 12 -32.41 5.22 -3.65
C LEU A 12 -32.84 4.46 -2.39
N ASP A 13 -34.02 3.78 -2.44
CA ASP A 13 -34.50 2.96 -1.34
C ASP A 13 -33.53 1.79 -1.01
N SER A 14 -32.95 1.18 -2.06
CA SER A 14 -31.95 0.12 -1.93
C SER A 14 -30.70 0.62 -1.20
N LEU A 15 -30.22 1.84 -1.50
CA LEU A 15 -29.10 2.45 -0.81
C LEU A 15 -29.41 2.74 0.66
N LEU A 16 -30.62 3.23 0.96
CA LEU A 16 -31.04 3.51 2.34
C LEU A 16 -31.18 2.22 3.17
N ASP A 17 -31.76 1.18 2.59
CA ASP A 17 -31.90 -0.12 3.25
C ASP A 17 -30.52 -0.75 3.49
N TYR A 18 -29.65 -0.78 2.48
CA TYR A 18 -28.26 -1.21 2.65
C TYR A 18 -27.55 -0.48 3.80
N ALA A 19 -27.66 0.86 3.85
CA ALA A 19 -27.01 1.65 4.88
C ALA A 19 -27.52 1.35 6.31
N LYS A 20 -28.82 1.02 6.44
CA LYS A 20 -29.42 0.57 7.71
C LYS A 20 -28.92 -0.84 8.07
N ASP A 21 -28.96 -1.77 7.13
CA ASP A 21 -28.61 -3.17 7.34
C ASP A 21 -27.14 -3.37 7.75
N CYS A 22 -26.22 -2.57 7.18
CA CYS A 22 -24.81 -2.62 7.57
C CYS A 22 -24.46 -1.69 8.76
N GLY A 23 -25.42 -0.95 9.29
CA GLY A 23 -25.26 -0.11 10.49
C GLY A 23 -24.58 1.24 10.24
N LEU A 24 -24.53 1.70 8.99
CA LEU A 24 -24.07 3.07 8.65
C LEU A 24 -25.10 4.12 9.01
N LEU A 25 -26.39 3.82 8.85
CA LEU A 25 -27.49 4.75 9.02
C LEU A 25 -28.41 4.29 10.17
N HIS A 26 -28.56 5.14 11.17
CA HIS A 26 -29.55 4.91 12.21
C HIS A 26 -30.97 5.09 11.63
N PRO A 27 -31.96 4.24 11.99
CA PRO A 27 -33.34 4.36 11.44
C PRO A 27 -33.99 5.73 11.63
N LEU A 28 -33.66 6.45 12.71
CA LEU A 28 -34.15 7.82 12.96
C LEU A 28 -33.61 8.85 11.95
N ASP A 29 -32.47 8.57 11.32
CA ASP A 29 -31.81 9.47 10.37
C ASP A 29 -32.22 9.19 8.91
N GLU A 30 -33.05 8.17 8.67
CA GLU A 30 -33.44 7.76 7.31
C GLU A 30 -34.08 8.90 6.50
N THR A 31 -34.99 9.65 7.10
CA THR A 31 -35.65 10.77 6.41
C THR A 31 -34.68 11.88 6.07
N PHE A 32 -33.73 12.20 6.97
CA PHE A 32 -32.69 13.18 6.73
C PHE A 32 -31.75 12.75 5.59
N ALA A 33 -31.29 11.49 5.61
CA ALA A 33 -30.45 10.92 4.56
C ALA A 33 -31.18 10.89 3.21
N ARG A 34 -32.44 10.47 3.19
CA ARG A 34 -33.28 10.47 1.96
C ARG A 34 -33.37 11.86 1.35
N ASN A 35 -33.73 12.87 2.14
CA ASN A 35 -33.85 14.24 1.65
C ASN A 35 -32.50 14.80 1.17
N SER A 36 -31.40 14.42 1.82
CA SER A 36 -30.05 14.77 1.37
C SER A 36 -29.71 14.12 0.01
N LEU A 37 -30.07 12.86 -0.18
CA LEU A 37 -29.89 12.14 -1.46
C LEU A 37 -30.74 12.76 -2.56
N LEU A 38 -32.04 13.04 -2.31
CA LEU A 38 -32.93 13.73 -3.26
C LEU A 38 -32.34 15.06 -3.72
N ALA A 39 -31.82 15.87 -2.79
CA ALA A 39 -31.16 17.13 -3.12
C ALA A 39 -29.91 16.95 -3.99
N LYS A 40 -29.10 15.89 -3.76
CA LYS A 40 -27.91 15.59 -4.59
C LYS A 40 -28.29 15.12 -5.99
N LEU A 41 -29.39 14.37 -6.11
CA LEU A 41 -29.93 13.87 -7.37
C LEU A 41 -30.79 14.91 -8.10
N LYS A 42 -31.04 16.09 -7.49
CA LYS A 42 -31.94 17.14 -7.99
C LYS A 42 -33.37 16.62 -8.25
N LEU A 43 -33.84 15.76 -7.36
CA LEU A 43 -35.23 15.23 -7.40
C LEU A 43 -36.12 16.07 -6.51
N GLU A 44 -37.27 16.52 -7.07
CA GLU A 44 -38.26 17.34 -6.36
C GLU A 44 -39.36 16.51 -5.70
N SER A 45 -39.46 15.22 -6.07
CA SER A 45 -40.46 14.29 -5.54
C SER A 45 -39.83 12.93 -5.23
N TYR A 46 -40.59 12.15 -4.46
CA TYR A 46 -40.17 10.80 -4.07
C TYR A 46 -41.41 9.94 -3.83
N GLU A 47 -41.32 8.69 -4.29
CA GLU A 47 -42.30 7.65 -4.01
C GLU A 47 -41.56 6.37 -3.60
N LYS A 48 -41.91 5.81 -2.44
CA LYS A 48 -41.29 4.58 -1.94
C LYS A 48 -41.55 3.42 -2.89
N LYS A 49 -40.51 2.64 -3.19
CA LYS A 49 -40.58 1.46 -4.05
C LYS A 49 -40.28 0.17 -3.26
N ALA A 50 -40.89 -0.93 -3.70
CA ALA A 50 -40.63 -2.26 -3.12
C ALA A 50 -39.46 -2.99 -3.80
N GLU A 51 -39.17 -2.66 -5.06
CA GLU A 51 -38.08 -3.23 -5.83
C GLU A 51 -36.74 -2.92 -5.14
N ARG A 52 -35.80 -3.87 -5.15
CA ARG A 52 -34.47 -3.73 -4.54
C ARG A 52 -33.37 -4.14 -5.50
N HIS A 53 -32.30 -3.39 -5.48
CA HIS A 53 -31.06 -3.61 -6.22
C HIS A 53 -29.92 -3.96 -5.26
N SER A 54 -28.93 -4.69 -5.72
CA SER A 54 -27.69 -4.89 -4.96
C SER A 54 -26.98 -3.56 -4.72
N PHE A 55 -26.10 -3.51 -3.71
CA PHE A 55 -25.39 -2.26 -3.36
C PHE A 55 -24.58 -1.68 -4.54
N PRO A 56 -23.75 -2.45 -5.30
CA PRO A 56 -23.06 -1.89 -6.46
C PRO A 56 -24.01 -1.42 -7.56
N GLU A 57 -25.10 -2.17 -7.78
CA GLU A 57 -26.08 -1.84 -8.82
C GLU A 57 -26.83 -0.54 -8.49
N CYS A 58 -27.28 -0.36 -7.24
CA CYS A 58 -27.99 0.87 -6.88
C CYS A 58 -27.13 2.12 -7.06
N LEU A 59 -25.84 2.08 -6.72
CA LEU A 59 -24.93 3.21 -6.95
C LEU A 59 -24.71 3.47 -8.44
N ASN A 60 -24.56 2.43 -9.25
CA ASN A 60 -24.42 2.56 -10.69
C ASN A 60 -25.67 3.20 -11.32
N LEU A 61 -26.88 2.74 -10.96
CA LEU A 61 -28.13 3.32 -11.44
C LEU A 61 -28.28 4.79 -11.07
N LEU A 62 -27.89 5.17 -9.84
CA LEU A 62 -27.93 6.58 -9.42
C LEU A 62 -26.89 7.44 -10.16
N CYS A 63 -25.72 6.89 -10.49
CA CYS A 63 -24.73 7.56 -11.33
C CYS A 63 -25.20 7.67 -12.79
N ASP A 64 -25.80 6.62 -13.35
CA ASP A 64 -26.37 6.62 -14.71
C ASP A 64 -27.46 7.69 -14.85
N TYR A 65 -28.34 7.80 -13.84
CA TYR A 65 -29.32 8.88 -13.78
C TYR A 65 -28.65 10.26 -13.79
N ALA A 66 -27.59 10.46 -12.98
CA ALA A 66 -26.88 11.73 -12.94
C ALA A 66 -26.19 12.06 -14.29
N VAL A 67 -25.68 11.07 -15.02
CA VAL A 67 -25.16 11.22 -16.39
C VAL A 67 -26.27 11.62 -17.35
N GLU A 68 -27.40 10.91 -17.35
CA GLU A 68 -28.55 11.24 -18.20
C GLU A 68 -29.11 12.65 -17.97
N GLN A 69 -29.09 13.11 -16.71
CA GLN A 69 -29.50 14.48 -16.35
C GLN A 69 -28.41 15.54 -16.60
N GLY A 70 -27.26 15.15 -17.17
CA GLY A 70 -26.14 16.07 -17.42
C GLY A 70 -25.54 16.68 -16.15
N GLN A 71 -25.68 16.01 -15.00
CA GLN A 71 -25.08 16.45 -13.73
C GLN A 71 -23.60 16.12 -13.65
N ILE A 72 -23.19 15.03 -14.28
CA ILE A 72 -21.81 14.56 -14.40
C ILE A 72 -21.56 14.02 -15.82
N HIS A 73 -20.29 13.96 -16.24
CA HIS A 73 -19.90 13.23 -17.44
C HIS A 73 -19.72 11.75 -17.15
N ASP A 74 -19.87 10.92 -18.19
CA ASP A 74 -19.66 9.48 -18.09
C ASP A 74 -18.15 9.14 -18.14
N THR A 75 -17.43 9.49 -17.07
CA THR A 75 -16.03 9.13 -16.82
C THR A 75 -15.90 8.49 -15.46
N ILE A 76 -14.92 7.61 -15.29
CA ILE A 76 -14.66 6.93 -14.00
C ILE A 76 -14.46 7.96 -12.88
N ALA A 77 -13.70 9.03 -13.15
CA ALA A 77 -13.40 10.04 -12.14
C ALA A 77 -14.66 10.78 -11.67
N GLU A 78 -15.55 11.21 -12.58
CA GLU A 78 -16.77 11.93 -12.21
C GLU A 78 -17.79 11.01 -11.54
N ARG A 79 -17.90 9.76 -11.98
CA ARG A 79 -18.73 8.73 -11.29
C ARG A 79 -18.21 8.50 -9.86
N ASP A 80 -16.90 8.40 -9.65
CA ASP A 80 -16.29 8.25 -8.32
C ASP A 80 -16.51 9.47 -7.41
N LEU A 81 -16.48 10.66 -7.97
CA LEU A 81 -16.82 11.87 -7.23
C LEU A 81 -18.30 11.86 -6.80
N PHE A 82 -19.19 11.41 -7.68
CA PHE A 82 -20.63 11.46 -7.46
C PHE A 82 -21.10 10.36 -6.50
N ASP A 83 -20.67 9.11 -6.69
CA ASP A 83 -21.04 8.01 -5.80
C ASP A 83 -20.52 8.23 -4.37
N THR A 84 -19.29 8.76 -4.23
CA THR A 84 -18.74 9.14 -2.93
C THR A 84 -19.55 10.27 -2.26
N LYS A 85 -20.08 11.20 -3.06
CA LYS A 85 -20.99 12.27 -2.59
C LYS A 85 -22.32 11.69 -2.09
N LEU A 86 -22.86 10.67 -2.76
CA LEU A 86 -24.07 9.96 -2.31
C LEU A 86 -23.79 9.18 -1.01
N MET A 87 -22.69 8.41 -0.98
CA MET A 87 -22.28 7.67 0.21
C MET A 87 -22.05 8.58 1.42
N GLY A 88 -21.57 9.80 1.20
CA GLY A 88 -21.43 10.82 2.26
C GLY A 88 -22.75 11.17 2.96
N CYS A 89 -23.92 10.95 2.30
CA CYS A 89 -25.22 11.21 2.90
C CYS A 89 -25.64 10.12 3.91
N VAL A 90 -25.11 8.92 3.77
CA VAL A 90 -25.45 7.75 4.62
C VAL A 90 -24.31 7.31 5.54
N THR A 91 -23.12 7.89 5.40
CA THR A 91 -21.96 7.57 6.25
C THR A 91 -22.05 8.33 7.59
N PRO A 92 -21.93 7.66 8.76
CA PRO A 92 -22.03 8.31 10.07
C PRO A 92 -21.03 9.46 10.20
N ARG A 93 -21.35 10.45 11.03
CA ARG A 93 -20.45 11.59 11.27
C ARG A 93 -19.14 11.15 11.94
N PRO A 94 -18.02 11.87 11.70
CA PRO A 94 -16.73 11.53 12.32
C PRO A 94 -16.82 11.36 13.84
N SER A 95 -17.54 12.25 14.56
CA SER A 95 -17.69 12.17 16.01
C SER A 95 -18.41 10.91 16.51
N GLU A 96 -19.35 10.37 15.73
CA GLU A 96 -20.07 9.13 16.06
C GLU A 96 -19.13 7.93 15.88
N VAL A 97 -18.42 7.89 14.75
CA VAL A 97 -17.48 6.82 14.44
C VAL A 97 -16.34 6.78 15.46
N VAL A 98 -15.76 7.93 15.79
CA VAL A 98 -14.69 8.05 16.81
C VAL A 98 -15.19 7.56 18.18
N ARG A 99 -16.37 7.98 18.61
CA ARG A 99 -16.96 7.55 19.89
C ARG A 99 -17.17 6.03 19.93
N LYS A 100 -17.71 5.46 18.86
CA LYS A 100 -17.95 4.02 18.73
C LYS A 100 -16.64 3.25 18.74
N PHE A 101 -15.65 3.71 18.00
CA PHE A 101 -14.31 3.11 17.92
C PHE A 101 -13.67 3.01 19.32
N TRP A 102 -13.61 4.13 20.06
CA TRP A 102 -12.98 4.15 21.38
C TRP A 102 -13.80 3.41 22.45
N SER A 103 -15.13 3.32 22.27
CA SER A 103 -15.96 2.45 23.12
C SER A 103 -15.60 0.97 22.92
N LEU A 104 -15.44 0.53 21.69
CA LEU A 104 -15.01 -0.84 21.37
C LEU A 104 -13.54 -1.10 21.74
N TYR A 105 -12.70 -0.08 21.65
CA TYR A 105 -11.29 -0.19 22.05
C TYR A 105 -11.16 -0.51 23.56
N ALA A 106 -12.09 -0.01 24.39
CA ALA A 106 -12.14 -0.36 25.80
C ALA A 106 -12.45 -1.85 26.04
N GLU A 107 -13.08 -2.53 25.10
CA GLU A 107 -13.30 -3.98 25.12
C GLU A 107 -12.04 -4.73 24.62
N SER A 108 -11.57 -4.36 23.43
CA SER A 108 -10.26 -4.79 22.87
C SER A 108 -9.84 -3.90 21.71
N PRO A 109 -8.52 -3.69 21.50
CA PRO A 109 -8.01 -3.01 20.30
C PRO A 109 -8.51 -3.63 18.99
N LYS A 110 -8.59 -4.97 18.95
CA LYS A 110 -9.07 -5.70 17.76
C LYS A 110 -10.54 -5.42 17.46
N ALA A 111 -11.42 -5.38 18.46
CA ALA A 111 -12.84 -5.05 18.25
C ALA A 111 -13.02 -3.65 17.64
N ALA A 112 -12.19 -2.69 18.04
CA ALA A 112 -12.20 -1.34 17.46
C ALA A 112 -11.73 -1.32 16.00
N THR A 113 -10.63 -2.01 15.68
CA THR A 113 -10.11 -2.07 14.30
C THR A 113 -11.03 -2.85 13.38
N ASP A 114 -11.61 -3.98 13.82
CA ASP A 114 -12.61 -4.76 13.07
C ASP A 114 -13.82 -3.89 12.69
N TYR A 115 -14.35 -3.11 13.66
CA TYR A 115 -15.44 -2.17 13.41
C TYR A 115 -15.03 -1.11 12.37
N PHE A 116 -13.87 -0.51 12.52
CA PHE A 116 -13.44 0.58 11.66
C PHE A 116 -13.10 0.11 10.24
N TYR A 117 -12.51 -1.09 10.11
CA TYR A 117 -12.27 -1.70 8.82
C TYR A 117 -13.58 -2.04 8.08
N LYS A 118 -14.51 -2.69 8.80
CA LYS A 118 -15.85 -2.97 8.27
C LYS A 118 -16.57 -1.68 7.82
N LEU A 119 -16.56 -0.63 8.65
CA LEU A 119 -17.15 0.65 8.29
C LEU A 119 -16.52 1.24 7.03
N SER A 120 -15.18 1.16 6.88
CA SER A 120 -14.47 1.66 5.71
C SER A 120 -14.85 0.91 4.42
N GLN A 121 -15.20 -0.37 4.53
CA GLN A 121 -15.75 -1.18 3.44
C GLN A 121 -17.21 -0.83 3.15
N ASP A 122 -18.05 -0.81 4.18
CA ASP A 122 -19.49 -0.61 4.02
C ASP A 122 -19.85 0.80 3.51
N CYS A 123 -19.09 1.83 3.88
CA CYS A 123 -19.26 3.18 3.34
C CYS A 123 -18.66 3.37 1.94
N ASN A 124 -18.21 2.30 1.29
CA ASN A 124 -17.59 2.31 -0.04
C ASN A 124 -16.33 3.20 -0.15
N TYR A 125 -15.67 3.47 0.96
CA TYR A 125 -14.35 4.07 0.94
C TYR A 125 -13.31 3.06 0.43
N ILE A 126 -13.41 1.81 0.91
CA ILE A 126 -12.77 0.64 0.35
C ILE A 126 -13.74 0.02 -0.67
N ARG A 127 -13.41 0.09 -1.95
CA ARG A 127 -14.27 -0.38 -3.04
C ARG A 127 -14.07 -1.87 -3.28
N ARG A 128 -14.84 -2.70 -2.54
CA ARG A 128 -14.73 -4.17 -2.59
C ARG A 128 -14.90 -4.76 -3.98
N ASP A 129 -15.79 -4.17 -4.78
CA ASP A 129 -16.07 -4.59 -6.17
C ASP A 129 -14.87 -4.40 -7.11
N ARG A 130 -13.97 -3.45 -6.81
CA ARG A 130 -12.74 -3.24 -7.55
C ARG A 130 -11.62 -4.14 -7.04
N ILE A 131 -11.47 -4.22 -5.71
CA ILE A 131 -10.45 -5.06 -5.07
C ILE A 131 -10.65 -6.54 -5.40
N ALA A 132 -11.89 -7.01 -5.54
CA ALA A 132 -12.20 -8.36 -5.96
C ALA A 132 -11.71 -8.73 -7.38
N LYS A 133 -11.22 -7.76 -8.16
CA LYS A 133 -10.62 -7.98 -9.49
C LYS A 133 -9.11 -8.15 -9.43
N ASP A 134 -8.48 -7.74 -8.31
CA ASP A 134 -7.04 -7.91 -8.11
C ASP A 134 -6.68 -9.39 -8.10
N GLU A 135 -5.54 -9.73 -8.70
CA GLU A 135 -5.05 -11.10 -8.73
C GLU A 135 -3.98 -11.26 -7.65
N HIS A 136 -4.01 -12.41 -6.97
CA HIS A 136 -3.08 -12.72 -5.88
C HIS A 136 -2.66 -14.18 -5.94
N TRP A 137 -1.35 -14.43 -5.84
CA TRP A 137 -0.79 -15.76 -5.69
C TRP A 137 0.51 -15.71 -4.89
N THR A 138 1.08 -16.87 -4.59
CA THR A 138 2.38 -17.00 -3.95
C THR A 138 3.32 -17.78 -4.85
N ALA A 139 4.60 -17.42 -4.83
CA ALA A 139 5.64 -18.11 -5.58
C ALA A 139 6.75 -18.58 -4.64
N GLN A 140 7.22 -19.82 -4.82
CA GLN A 140 8.31 -20.38 -4.04
C GLN A 140 9.66 -19.94 -4.62
N THR A 141 10.52 -19.39 -3.77
CA THR A 141 11.85 -18.92 -4.16
C THR A 141 12.93 -19.51 -3.25
N LYS A 142 14.19 -19.30 -3.59
CA LYS A 142 15.31 -19.69 -2.70
C LYS A 142 15.32 -18.97 -1.35
N TYR A 143 14.51 -17.91 -1.18
CA TYR A 143 14.33 -17.16 0.05
C TYR A 143 13.05 -17.53 0.82
N GLY A 144 12.33 -18.53 0.34
CA GLY A 144 11.00 -18.90 0.80
C GLY A 144 9.90 -18.37 -0.10
N GLU A 145 8.68 -18.42 0.38
CA GLU A 145 7.50 -17.94 -0.32
C GLU A 145 7.52 -16.41 -0.43
N LEU A 146 7.21 -15.88 -1.61
CA LEU A 146 6.91 -14.46 -1.86
C LEU A 146 5.46 -14.32 -2.29
N GLU A 147 4.86 -13.19 -1.98
CA GLU A 147 3.48 -12.86 -2.34
C GLU A 147 3.47 -11.94 -3.56
N ILE A 148 2.57 -12.21 -4.51
CA ILE A 148 2.46 -11.44 -5.75
C ILE A 148 1.02 -10.96 -5.90
N SER A 149 0.86 -9.68 -6.28
CA SER A 149 -0.43 -9.10 -6.60
C SER A 149 -0.36 -8.29 -7.89
N ILE A 150 -1.32 -8.51 -8.80
CA ILE A 150 -1.60 -7.58 -9.90
C ILE A 150 -2.74 -6.69 -9.46
N ASN A 151 -2.46 -5.41 -9.25
CA ASN A 151 -3.43 -4.46 -8.75
C ASN A 151 -4.25 -3.85 -9.89
N LEU A 152 -5.55 -4.18 -9.91
CA LEU A 152 -6.55 -3.68 -10.85
C LEU A 152 -7.52 -2.68 -10.20
N SER A 153 -7.46 -2.54 -8.87
CA SER A 153 -8.34 -1.67 -8.09
C SER A 153 -8.05 -0.19 -8.26
N LYS A 154 -6.81 0.16 -8.66
CA LYS A 154 -6.40 1.53 -8.98
C LYS A 154 -6.75 1.84 -10.44
N PRO A 155 -7.81 2.63 -10.71
CA PRO A 155 -8.22 2.91 -12.08
C PRO A 155 -7.14 3.66 -12.84
N GLU A 156 -6.93 3.28 -14.10
CA GLU A 156 -6.14 4.08 -15.03
C GLU A 156 -6.85 5.42 -15.30
N LYS A 157 -6.08 6.48 -15.36
CA LYS A 157 -6.65 7.81 -15.61
C LYS A 157 -7.10 7.93 -17.07
N ASP A 158 -8.38 8.28 -17.27
CA ASP A 158 -8.90 8.61 -18.59
C ASP A 158 -8.11 9.80 -19.20
N PRO A 159 -7.68 9.74 -20.45
CA PRO A 159 -7.01 10.86 -21.12
C PRO A 159 -7.79 12.19 -21.04
N ARG A 160 -9.13 12.14 -21.05
CA ARG A 160 -10.00 13.30 -20.89
C ARG A 160 -9.86 13.92 -19.50
N ASP A 161 -9.79 13.08 -18.45
CA ASP A 161 -9.59 13.52 -17.06
C ASP A 161 -8.19 14.10 -16.85
N ILE A 162 -7.17 13.51 -17.49
CA ILE A 162 -5.79 14.04 -17.47
C ILE A 162 -5.76 15.45 -18.11
N ALA A 163 -6.41 15.62 -19.25
CA ALA A 163 -6.47 16.92 -19.94
C ALA A 163 -7.22 17.96 -19.08
N ALA A 164 -8.37 17.60 -18.50
CA ALA A 164 -9.15 18.47 -17.63
C ALA A 164 -8.39 18.85 -16.35
N ALA A 165 -7.63 17.91 -15.76
CA ALA A 165 -6.81 18.16 -14.58
C ALA A 165 -5.66 19.17 -14.85
N LYS A 166 -5.05 19.11 -16.04
CA LYS A 166 -4.00 20.07 -16.45
C LYS A 166 -4.51 21.51 -16.57
N LEU A 167 -5.79 21.70 -16.89
CA LEU A 167 -6.40 23.02 -17.02
C LEU A 167 -6.81 23.63 -15.67
N LYS A 168 -6.90 22.84 -14.61
CA LYS A 168 -7.28 23.32 -13.27
C LYS A 168 -6.05 23.65 -12.43
N ARG A 169 -6.04 24.87 -11.85
CA ARG A 169 -5.05 25.27 -10.85
C ARG A 169 -5.21 24.39 -9.61
N ALA A 170 -4.12 23.81 -9.08
CA ALA A 170 -4.16 23.09 -7.82
C ALA A 170 -4.68 23.98 -6.70
N SER A 171 -5.69 23.53 -5.95
CA SER A 171 -6.36 24.34 -4.93
C SER A 171 -5.49 24.60 -3.68
N GLY A 172 -4.45 23.80 -3.46
CA GLY A 172 -3.64 23.83 -2.23
C GLY A 172 -4.39 23.37 -0.97
N TYR A 173 -5.63 22.89 -1.11
CA TYR A 173 -6.46 22.34 -0.04
C TYR A 173 -7.30 21.16 -0.54
N PRO A 174 -7.16 19.99 0.11
CA PRO A 174 -6.11 19.59 1.06
C PRO A 174 -4.71 19.67 0.41
N LYS A 175 -3.64 19.84 1.20
CA LYS A 175 -2.26 19.93 0.66
C LYS A 175 -1.81 18.63 0.00
N CYS A 176 -2.19 17.48 0.56
CA CYS A 176 -1.92 16.15 -0.02
C CYS A 176 -3.01 15.14 0.35
N LEU A 177 -2.90 13.91 -0.17
CA LEU A 177 -3.87 12.82 0.05
C LEU A 177 -3.94 12.32 1.51
N LEU A 178 -2.95 12.64 2.34
CA LEU A 178 -2.85 12.19 3.74
C LEU A 178 -3.28 13.24 4.76
N CYS A 179 -3.49 14.49 4.33
CA CYS A 179 -3.94 15.55 5.24
C CYS A 179 -5.32 15.23 5.82
N VAL A 180 -5.53 15.50 7.12
CA VAL A 180 -6.80 15.28 7.81
C VAL A 180 -7.96 16.07 7.21
N GLU A 181 -7.67 17.17 6.50
CA GLU A 181 -8.62 18.00 5.74
C GLU A 181 -9.30 17.23 4.60
N ASN A 182 -8.82 16.03 4.27
CA ASN A 182 -9.53 15.14 3.34
C ASN A 182 -10.86 14.63 3.91
N VAL A 183 -11.04 14.56 5.23
CA VAL A 183 -12.29 14.06 5.82
C VAL A 183 -13.47 14.94 5.38
N GLY A 184 -14.39 14.36 4.61
CA GLY A 184 -15.55 15.06 4.07
C GLY A 184 -15.28 15.90 2.82
N TYR A 185 -14.06 15.89 2.28
CA TYR A 185 -13.71 16.67 1.07
C TYR A 185 -14.46 16.18 -0.17
N ALA A 186 -15.05 17.13 -0.90
CA ALA A 186 -15.87 16.81 -2.07
C ALA A 186 -15.09 16.24 -3.26
N GLY A 187 -13.79 16.46 -3.28
CA GLY A 187 -12.95 16.06 -4.39
C GLY A 187 -13.00 16.99 -5.60
N THR A 188 -12.13 16.69 -6.55
CA THR A 188 -12.06 17.30 -7.89
C THR A 188 -11.54 16.24 -8.86
N ILE A 189 -11.53 16.50 -10.17
CA ILE A 189 -10.94 15.57 -11.15
C ILE A 189 -9.47 15.24 -10.84
N SER A 190 -8.74 16.15 -10.20
CA SER A 190 -7.33 15.96 -9.83
C SER A 190 -7.10 15.47 -8.39
N HIS A 191 -8.14 15.46 -7.55
CA HIS A 191 -8.06 15.04 -6.15
C HIS A 191 -9.31 14.25 -5.77
N PRO A 192 -9.20 13.00 -5.27
CA PRO A 192 -10.33 12.14 -5.04
C PRO A 192 -11.32 12.70 -4.00
N ALA A 193 -12.59 12.38 -4.17
CA ALA A 193 -13.63 12.64 -3.17
C ALA A 193 -13.41 11.79 -1.91
N ARG A 194 -13.75 12.35 -0.74
CA ARG A 194 -13.52 11.76 0.59
C ARG A 194 -14.68 12.00 1.57
N GLN A 195 -15.92 12.19 1.08
CA GLN A 195 -17.07 12.42 1.96
C GLN A 195 -17.36 11.20 2.85
N ASN A 196 -16.99 10.00 2.40
CA ASN A 196 -17.10 8.73 3.13
C ASN A 196 -15.82 8.36 3.91
N LEU A 197 -14.72 9.11 3.80
CA LEU A 197 -13.52 8.89 4.60
C LEU A 197 -13.77 9.23 6.06
N ARG A 198 -13.26 8.37 6.95
CA ARG A 198 -13.13 8.64 8.38
C ARG A 198 -11.68 8.42 8.80
N VAL A 199 -11.23 9.21 9.75
CA VAL A 199 -9.88 9.15 10.34
C VAL A 199 -10.04 9.05 11.85
N MET A 200 -9.40 8.04 12.46
CA MET A 200 -9.37 7.90 13.91
C MET A 200 -8.26 8.76 14.48
N PRO A 201 -8.55 9.65 15.40
CA PRO A 201 -7.52 10.34 16.16
C PRO A 201 -6.83 9.33 17.08
N VAL A 202 -5.51 9.24 16.97
CA VAL A 202 -4.64 8.41 17.81
C VAL A 202 -3.51 9.27 18.37
N THR A 203 -2.88 8.83 19.45
CA THR A 203 -1.72 9.51 20.03
C THR A 203 -0.48 8.69 19.73
N VAL A 204 0.48 9.26 19.00
CA VAL A 204 1.74 8.62 18.68
C VAL A 204 2.86 9.44 19.32
N ASN A 205 3.62 8.82 20.21
CA ASN A 205 4.70 9.46 20.97
C ASN A 205 4.27 10.80 21.63
N GLY A 206 3.06 10.83 22.22
CA GLY A 206 2.48 12.01 22.89
C GLY A 206 1.95 13.11 21.96
N GLN A 207 1.99 12.91 20.63
CA GLN A 207 1.50 13.87 19.64
C GLN A 207 0.21 13.38 18.97
N PRO A 208 -0.66 14.31 18.48
CA PRO A 208 -1.87 13.93 17.78
C PRO A 208 -1.55 13.41 16.37
N TRP A 209 -2.05 12.22 16.03
CA TRP A 209 -1.95 11.57 14.74
C TRP A 209 -3.31 11.11 14.25
N GLY A 210 -3.41 10.79 12.97
CA GLY A 210 -4.58 10.18 12.35
C GLY A 210 -4.29 8.73 11.96
N PHE A 211 -5.30 7.88 12.09
CA PHE A 211 -5.29 6.51 11.59
C PHE A 211 -6.45 6.31 10.62
N GLN A 212 -6.18 5.80 9.44
CA GLN A 212 -7.15 5.42 8.41
C GLN A 212 -6.72 4.15 7.69
N TYR A 213 -7.63 3.51 6.95
CA TYR A 213 -7.25 2.45 6.02
C TYR A 213 -6.93 3.01 4.64
N SER A 214 -6.10 2.27 3.89
CA SER A 214 -5.89 2.54 2.47
C SER A 214 -7.09 2.08 1.65
N PRO A 215 -7.58 2.88 0.70
CA PRO A 215 -8.69 2.46 -0.15
C PRO A 215 -8.30 1.34 -1.15
N TYR A 216 -6.99 1.09 -1.33
CA TYR A 216 -6.49 0.10 -2.29
C TYR A 216 -6.31 -1.30 -1.68
N VAL A 217 -6.19 -1.41 -0.35
CA VAL A 217 -6.10 -2.68 0.41
C VAL A 217 -5.15 -3.69 -0.24
N TYR A 218 -3.88 -3.33 -0.39
CA TYR A 218 -2.88 -4.24 -0.96
C TYR A 218 -2.69 -5.52 -0.14
N TYR A 219 -3.03 -5.48 1.16
CA TYR A 219 -3.05 -6.60 2.10
C TYR A 219 -4.12 -6.34 3.18
N ASN A 220 -4.41 -7.37 3.98
CA ASN A 220 -5.48 -7.29 4.97
C ASN A 220 -5.30 -6.13 5.96
N GLU A 221 -6.35 -5.32 6.12
CA GLU A 221 -6.38 -4.16 7.01
C GLU A 221 -5.24 -3.16 6.76
N HIS A 222 -4.88 -2.94 5.47
CA HIS A 222 -3.83 -1.99 5.10
C HIS A 222 -4.12 -0.60 5.68
N ALA A 223 -3.39 -0.25 6.73
CA ALA A 223 -3.54 0.96 7.53
C ALA A 223 -2.52 2.03 7.13
N ILE A 224 -2.93 3.28 7.28
CA ILE A 224 -2.06 4.46 7.16
C ILE A 224 -2.20 5.27 8.44
N VAL A 225 -1.06 5.54 9.08
CA VAL A 225 -0.96 6.36 10.28
C VAL A 225 -0.17 7.61 9.93
N MET A 226 -0.81 8.79 9.99
CA MET A 226 -0.24 10.02 9.49
C MET A 226 -0.17 11.08 10.58
N ASN A 227 0.87 11.90 10.54
CA ASN A 227 0.96 13.11 11.36
C ASN A 227 -0.20 14.05 10.99
N THR A 228 -0.85 14.67 11.98
CA THR A 228 -1.88 15.69 11.71
C THR A 228 -1.30 16.98 11.14
N GLU A 229 -0.01 17.23 11.33
CA GLU A 229 0.72 18.32 10.72
C GLU A 229 1.41 17.87 9.43
N HIS A 230 1.35 18.70 8.39
CA HIS A 230 1.99 18.42 7.10
C HIS A 230 3.49 18.72 7.19
N THR A 231 4.25 17.79 7.76
CA THR A 231 5.71 17.85 7.95
C THR A 231 6.40 16.76 7.11
N PRO A 232 7.61 17.02 6.60
CA PRO A 232 8.36 16.01 5.84
C PRO A 232 8.66 14.75 6.67
N MET A 233 8.81 13.63 5.96
CA MET A 233 9.29 12.37 6.57
C MET A 233 10.76 12.50 6.97
N VAL A 234 11.06 11.99 8.16
CA VAL A 234 12.43 11.86 8.68
C VAL A 234 12.56 10.51 9.37
N ILE A 235 13.55 9.73 8.98
CA ILE A 235 13.92 8.51 9.69
C ILE A 235 15.06 8.83 10.65
N ASP A 236 14.72 8.88 11.92
CA ASP A 236 15.63 9.08 13.02
C ASP A 236 15.27 8.14 14.18
N ARG A 237 15.97 8.27 15.31
CA ARG A 237 15.66 7.46 16.49
C ARG A 237 14.21 7.65 16.97
N SER A 238 13.65 8.86 16.83
CA SER A 238 12.26 9.14 17.24
C SER A 238 11.22 8.43 16.36
N ALA A 239 11.54 8.13 15.10
CA ALA A 239 10.69 7.36 14.22
C ALA A 239 10.44 5.95 14.79
N PHE A 240 11.46 5.30 15.38
CA PHE A 240 11.31 3.99 16.01
C PHE A 240 10.39 4.03 17.23
N ASP A 241 10.49 5.07 18.07
CA ASP A 241 9.57 5.28 19.18
C ASP A 241 8.13 5.49 18.70
N LYS A 242 7.94 6.25 17.62
CA LYS A 242 6.62 6.50 17.02
C LYS A 242 6.01 5.19 16.51
N LEU A 243 6.79 4.34 15.82
CA LEU A 243 6.32 3.04 15.34
C LEU A 243 5.84 2.18 16.52
N PHE A 244 6.64 2.05 17.57
CA PHE A 244 6.27 1.27 18.75
C PHE A 244 5.12 1.89 19.54
N SER A 245 5.02 3.21 19.63
CA SER A 245 3.90 3.89 20.27
C SER A 245 2.55 3.51 19.67
N PHE A 246 2.49 3.24 18.36
CA PHE A 246 1.27 2.78 17.70
C PHE A 246 1.05 1.27 17.90
N VAL A 247 2.06 0.43 17.72
CA VAL A 247 1.87 -1.03 17.89
C VAL A 247 1.63 -1.46 19.34
N GLU A 248 2.00 -0.64 20.33
CA GLU A 248 1.59 -0.83 21.73
C GLU A 248 0.08 -0.63 21.91
N GLN A 249 -0.52 0.29 21.16
CA GLN A 249 -1.98 0.53 21.15
C GLN A 249 -2.70 -0.56 20.36
N PHE A 250 -2.10 -1.06 19.27
CA PHE A 250 -2.68 -2.05 18.37
C PHE A 250 -1.70 -3.22 18.17
N PRO A 251 -1.51 -4.09 19.19
CA PRO A 251 -0.44 -5.12 19.17
C PRO A 251 -0.63 -6.23 18.16
N HIS A 252 -1.78 -6.33 17.51
CA HIS A 252 -2.08 -7.23 16.40
C HIS A 252 -1.67 -6.65 15.04
N TYR A 253 -1.21 -5.39 14.99
CA TYR A 253 -0.70 -4.72 13.79
C TYR A 253 0.82 -4.68 13.79
N PHE A 254 1.41 -4.68 12.60
CA PHE A 254 2.73 -4.10 12.36
C PHE A 254 2.59 -2.63 11.97
N LEU A 255 3.66 -1.87 12.08
CA LEU A 255 3.78 -0.52 11.52
C LEU A 255 5.20 -0.32 10.98
N GLY A 256 5.31 0.17 9.75
CA GLY A 256 6.59 0.47 9.11
C GLY A 256 6.60 1.82 8.42
N SER A 257 7.77 2.31 8.13
CA SER A 257 7.98 3.54 7.37
C SER A 257 8.65 3.26 6.04
N ASN A 258 8.23 3.96 4.99
CA ASN A 258 9.10 4.10 3.82
C ASN A 258 10.40 4.81 4.23
N ALA A 259 11.45 4.62 3.45
CA ALA A 259 12.67 5.39 3.59
C ALA A 259 12.42 6.88 3.28
N ASP A 260 13.22 7.76 3.86
CA ASP A 260 13.07 9.22 3.76
C ASP A 260 13.90 9.86 2.62
N LEU A 261 14.53 9.05 1.77
CA LEU A 261 15.28 9.52 0.60
C LEU A 261 14.54 9.17 -0.70
N PRO A 262 14.71 9.98 -1.77
CA PRO A 262 14.19 9.68 -3.11
C PRO A 262 14.66 8.30 -3.62
N ILE A 263 13.98 7.75 -4.62
CA ILE A 263 14.27 6.45 -5.27
C ILE A 263 13.94 5.26 -4.36
N VAL A 264 14.37 5.27 -3.10
CA VAL A 264 14.16 4.19 -2.12
C VAL A 264 13.03 4.49 -1.13
N GLY A 265 12.44 5.69 -1.20
CA GLY A 265 11.28 6.12 -0.40
C GLY A 265 9.95 5.90 -1.09
N GLY A 266 8.87 6.22 -0.37
CA GLY A 266 7.52 6.25 -0.90
C GLY A 266 7.22 7.48 -1.75
N SER A 267 6.00 7.53 -2.30
CA SER A 267 5.56 8.62 -3.20
C SER A 267 5.25 9.93 -2.49
N ILE A 268 5.08 9.95 -1.16
CA ILE A 268 4.71 11.15 -0.37
C ILE A 268 5.76 11.35 0.73
N LEU A 269 6.89 11.93 0.37
CA LEU A 269 7.96 12.25 1.34
C LEU A 269 7.70 13.56 2.11
N ALA A 270 6.80 14.41 1.59
CA ALA A 270 6.50 15.73 2.16
C ALA A 270 5.55 15.68 3.36
N HIS A 271 4.97 14.52 3.66
CA HIS A 271 4.04 14.36 4.78
C HIS A 271 4.38 13.08 5.58
N GLU A 272 4.79 13.26 6.82
CA GLU A 272 5.18 12.16 7.72
C GLU A 272 4.02 11.20 7.93
N HIS A 273 4.23 9.95 7.56
CA HIS A 273 3.25 8.88 7.68
C HIS A 273 3.92 7.51 7.73
N PHE A 274 3.21 6.56 8.29
CA PHE A 274 3.59 5.16 8.39
C PHE A 274 2.51 4.28 7.76
N GLN A 275 2.87 3.07 7.35
CA GLN A 275 1.95 2.07 6.84
C GLN A 275 1.99 0.84 7.74
N GLY A 276 0.84 0.28 8.02
CA GLY A 276 0.69 -0.87 8.90
C GLY A 276 -0.53 -1.71 8.55
N GLY A 277 -0.89 -2.61 9.44
CA GLY A 277 -2.06 -3.45 9.27
C GLY A 277 -1.91 -4.82 9.90
N HIS A 278 -2.90 -5.68 9.65
CA HIS A 278 -2.97 -7.03 10.17
C HIS A 278 -2.61 -8.04 9.07
N HIS A 279 -1.32 -8.15 8.78
CA HIS A 279 -0.78 -9.09 7.78
C HIS A 279 0.59 -9.59 8.20
N THR A 280 0.89 -10.86 7.90
CA THR A 280 2.19 -11.48 8.18
C THR A 280 2.92 -11.68 6.86
N PHE A 281 3.87 -10.80 6.58
CA PHE A 281 4.62 -10.80 5.32
C PHE A 281 5.70 -11.90 5.23
N PRO A 282 6.13 -12.25 4.01
CA PRO A 282 7.26 -13.16 3.79
C PRO A 282 8.52 -12.81 4.57
N MET A 283 8.94 -11.55 4.59
CA MET A 283 10.11 -11.10 5.35
C MET A 283 9.98 -11.39 6.85
N GLU A 284 8.78 -11.27 7.43
CA GLU A 284 8.54 -11.61 8.83
C GLU A 284 8.73 -13.09 9.12
N LYS A 285 8.31 -13.96 8.18
CA LYS A 285 8.43 -15.43 8.27
C LYS A 285 9.87 -15.91 8.06
N ALA A 286 10.71 -15.09 7.42
CA ALA A 286 12.08 -15.46 7.05
C ALA A 286 12.96 -15.75 8.28
N GLU A 287 13.79 -16.79 8.18
CA GLU A 287 14.68 -17.27 9.23
C GLU A 287 15.91 -16.35 9.39
N ALA A 288 16.55 -16.46 10.56
CA ALA A 288 17.85 -15.84 10.78
C ALA A 288 18.92 -16.56 9.94
N GLU A 289 19.76 -15.80 9.25
CA GLU A 289 20.94 -16.32 8.56
C GLU A 289 22.11 -16.49 9.54
N PHE A 290 22.38 -15.46 10.34
CA PHE A 290 23.32 -15.49 11.45
C PHE A 290 22.99 -14.42 12.49
N SER A 291 23.43 -14.64 13.72
CA SER A 291 23.27 -13.67 14.82
C SER A 291 24.52 -12.85 15.02
N PHE A 292 24.36 -11.67 15.60
CA PHE A 292 25.47 -10.80 16.04
C PHE A 292 25.09 -10.10 17.33
N ASP A 293 26.09 -9.73 18.12
CA ASP A 293 25.91 -9.03 19.38
C ASP A 293 26.50 -7.63 19.28
N VAL A 294 25.95 -6.67 20.02
CA VAL A 294 26.46 -5.30 20.10
C VAL A 294 26.75 -4.97 21.56
N PRO A 295 28.01 -4.70 21.94
CA PRO A 295 28.38 -4.37 23.32
C PRO A 295 27.54 -3.20 23.87
N GLY A 296 27.05 -3.37 25.11
CA GLY A 296 26.18 -2.40 25.79
C GLY A 296 24.68 -2.58 25.48
N PHE A 297 24.31 -3.59 24.65
CA PHE A 297 22.93 -3.90 24.28
C PHE A 297 22.61 -5.40 24.45
N GLU A 298 23.09 -5.98 25.53
CA GLU A 298 22.98 -7.43 25.80
C GLU A 298 21.53 -7.91 25.94
N ASP A 299 20.59 -7.00 26.22
CA ASP A 299 19.14 -7.29 26.28
C ASP A 299 18.47 -7.34 24.90
N VAL A 300 19.18 -7.02 23.82
CA VAL A 300 18.68 -7.00 22.45
C VAL A 300 19.28 -8.15 21.66
N SER A 301 18.45 -9.12 21.25
CA SER A 301 18.87 -10.15 20.31
C SER A 301 18.91 -9.59 18.89
N CYS A 302 20.04 -9.77 18.19
CA CYS A 302 20.24 -9.26 16.84
C CYS A 302 20.53 -10.40 15.87
N CYS A 303 19.94 -10.35 14.67
CA CYS A 303 20.30 -11.26 13.58
C CYS A 303 20.19 -10.57 12.23
N VAL A 304 20.90 -11.11 11.24
CA VAL A 304 20.67 -10.86 9.83
C VAL A 304 19.65 -11.86 9.34
N VAL A 305 18.62 -11.41 8.64
CA VAL A 305 17.56 -12.26 8.12
C VAL A 305 18.00 -12.87 6.78
N LYS A 306 17.72 -14.17 6.56
CA LYS A 306 17.93 -14.85 5.28
C LYS A 306 16.88 -14.37 4.28
N TYR A 307 17.18 -13.28 3.58
CA TYR A 307 16.24 -12.58 2.74
C TYR A 307 16.99 -11.89 1.57
N PRO A 308 16.37 -11.64 0.40
CA PRO A 308 17.07 -11.04 -0.75
C PRO A 308 17.57 -9.62 -0.50
N MET A 309 16.94 -8.89 0.44
CA MET A 309 17.40 -7.59 0.90
C MET A 309 18.20 -7.70 2.19
N THR A 310 18.96 -6.67 2.54
CA THR A 310 19.74 -6.63 3.79
C THR A 310 18.86 -6.20 4.96
N VAL A 311 18.48 -7.14 5.80
CA VAL A 311 17.59 -6.94 6.95
C VAL A 311 18.30 -7.28 8.25
N LEU A 312 18.40 -6.31 9.15
CA LEU A 312 18.86 -6.48 10.53
C LEU A 312 17.62 -6.55 11.42
N ARG A 313 17.37 -7.71 12.04
CA ARG A 313 16.24 -7.93 12.97
C ARG A 313 16.70 -7.79 14.40
N LEU A 314 16.06 -6.90 15.14
CA LEU A 314 16.29 -6.63 16.56
C LEU A 314 15.06 -7.09 17.35
N ASN A 315 15.27 -7.77 18.49
CA ASN A 315 14.17 -8.22 19.34
C ASN A 315 14.55 -8.03 20.83
N SER A 316 13.66 -7.38 21.60
CA SER A 316 13.89 -7.15 23.03
C SER A 316 12.58 -7.05 23.80
N ALA A 317 12.61 -7.35 25.10
CA ALA A 317 11.56 -6.96 26.04
C ALA A 317 11.68 -5.48 26.45
N ASN A 318 12.84 -4.87 26.23
CA ASN A 318 13.17 -3.49 26.58
C ASN A 318 13.11 -2.60 25.33
N LYS A 319 12.01 -1.87 25.15
CA LYS A 319 11.81 -0.95 24.03
C LYS A 319 12.91 0.09 23.93
N GLN A 320 13.31 0.68 25.06
CA GLN A 320 14.31 1.75 25.07
C GLN A 320 15.66 1.28 24.52
N GLN A 321 16.16 0.15 25.03
CA GLN A 321 17.39 -0.49 24.56
C GLN A 321 17.33 -0.82 23.07
N LEU A 322 16.18 -1.34 22.61
CA LEU A 322 15.98 -1.67 21.21
C LEU A 322 16.00 -0.43 20.31
N CYS A 323 15.29 0.64 20.69
CA CYS A 323 15.30 1.90 19.95
C CYS A 323 16.66 2.61 19.97
N ASP A 324 17.39 2.54 21.09
CA ASP A 324 18.72 3.13 21.20
C ASP A 324 19.73 2.39 20.30
N LEU A 325 19.67 1.05 20.27
CA LEU A 325 20.49 0.26 19.34
C LEU A 325 20.13 0.55 17.89
N ALA A 326 18.83 0.60 17.55
CA ALA A 326 18.40 0.96 16.21
C ALA A 326 18.89 2.37 15.80
N GLY A 327 18.85 3.32 16.72
CA GLY A 327 19.42 4.67 16.53
C GLY A 327 20.94 4.65 16.29
N LYS A 328 21.69 3.83 17.03
CA LYS A 328 23.14 3.63 16.84
C LYS A 328 23.42 3.04 15.45
N ILE A 329 22.68 2.00 15.05
CA ILE A 329 22.81 1.38 13.72
C ILE A 329 22.52 2.39 12.62
N LEU A 330 21.42 3.15 12.73
CA LEU A 330 21.05 4.17 11.75
C LEU A 330 22.14 5.26 11.63
N ALA A 331 22.62 5.79 12.76
CA ALA A 331 23.67 6.81 12.75
C ALA A 331 24.95 6.32 12.09
N LYS A 332 25.37 5.10 12.40
CA LYS A 332 26.54 4.48 11.77
C LYS A 332 26.29 4.26 10.28
N TRP A 333 25.10 3.76 9.88
CA TRP A 333 24.75 3.54 8.48
C TRP A 333 24.76 4.83 7.67
N ARG A 334 24.20 5.91 8.21
CA ARG A 334 24.17 7.24 7.56
C ARG A 334 25.54 7.75 7.15
N SER A 335 26.58 7.43 7.90
CA SER A 335 27.97 7.87 7.65
C SER A 335 28.89 6.80 7.07
N TYR A 336 28.37 5.60 6.81
CA TYR A 336 29.19 4.47 6.37
C TYR A 336 29.41 4.46 4.86
N SER A 337 30.66 4.31 4.44
CA SER A 337 31.05 4.07 3.06
C SER A 337 31.91 2.81 2.96
N ASP A 338 31.66 2.01 1.95
CA ASP A 338 32.46 0.85 1.54
C ASP A 338 32.53 0.85 0.01
N PRO A 339 33.55 1.55 -0.58
CA PRO A 339 33.66 1.69 -2.03
C PRO A 339 33.78 0.36 -2.76
N ASP A 340 34.40 -0.66 -2.14
CA ASP A 340 34.54 -1.99 -2.74
C ASP A 340 33.16 -2.69 -2.91
N ALA A 341 32.18 -2.33 -2.07
CA ALA A 341 30.79 -2.77 -2.18
C ALA A 341 29.90 -1.73 -2.90
N MET A 342 30.47 -0.70 -3.51
CA MET A 342 29.75 0.42 -4.15
C MET A 342 28.80 1.18 -3.18
N ILE A 343 29.09 1.17 -1.89
CA ILE A 343 28.34 1.89 -0.86
C ILE A 343 29.03 3.21 -0.57
N PHE A 344 28.32 4.30 -0.79
CA PHE A 344 28.76 5.65 -0.48
C PHE A 344 27.72 6.30 0.43
N ALA A 345 28.19 6.90 1.54
CA ALA A 345 27.31 7.62 2.46
C ALA A 345 26.70 8.86 1.81
N GLU A 346 27.53 9.55 0.99
CA GLU A 346 27.13 10.73 0.23
C GLU A 346 27.96 10.86 -1.06
N THR A 347 27.43 11.61 -2.04
CA THR A 347 28.15 12.05 -3.23
C THR A 347 27.79 13.52 -3.50
N ASP A 348 28.78 14.38 -3.62
CA ASP A 348 28.61 15.84 -3.82
C ASP A 348 27.70 16.49 -2.76
N GLY A 349 27.71 15.97 -1.53
CA GLY A 349 26.91 16.46 -0.41
C GLY A 349 25.47 15.91 -0.35
N GLU A 350 25.07 15.06 -1.29
CA GLU A 350 23.77 14.40 -1.27
C GLU A 350 23.86 13.04 -0.55
N PRO A 351 23.03 12.81 0.50
CA PRO A 351 23.07 11.57 1.27
C PRO A 351 22.43 10.41 0.51
N HIS A 352 23.01 9.20 0.68
CA HIS A 352 22.53 7.98 0.02
C HIS A 352 21.97 6.93 0.98
N ASN A 353 22.55 6.84 2.19
CA ASN A 353 22.18 5.80 3.15
C ASN A 353 20.95 6.16 3.98
N THR A 354 20.00 5.24 4.05
CA THR A 354 18.82 5.34 4.89
C THR A 354 18.32 3.94 5.29
N ILE A 355 17.23 3.87 6.05
CA ILE A 355 16.63 2.63 6.53
C ILE A 355 15.12 2.65 6.28
N THR A 356 14.57 1.48 5.92
CA THR A 356 13.14 1.19 5.97
C THR A 356 12.88 0.38 7.25
N PRO A 357 12.32 0.99 8.33
CA PRO A 357 12.07 0.31 9.59
C PRO A 357 10.67 -0.31 9.63
N ILE A 358 10.54 -1.51 10.20
CA ILE A 358 9.26 -2.19 10.42
C ILE A 358 9.19 -2.72 11.85
N ALA A 359 8.22 -2.23 12.62
CA ALA A 359 8.00 -2.58 14.02
C ALA A 359 6.76 -3.47 14.19
N ARG A 360 6.83 -4.42 15.14
CA ARG A 360 5.70 -5.25 15.55
C ARG A 360 5.90 -5.81 16.95
N MET A 361 4.82 -6.32 17.52
CA MET A 361 4.88 -7.14 18.73
C MET A 361 4.92 -8.62 18.35
N ARG A 362 5.96 -9.33 18.76
CA ARG A 362 6.07 -10.76 18.52
C ARG A 362 6.22 -11.51 19.86
N LYS A 363 5.26 -12.37 20.18
CA LYS A 363 5.26 -13.15 21.45
C LYS A 363 5.47 -12.26 22.68
N GLY A 364 4.84 -11.09 22.71
CA GLY A 364 4.93 -10.14 23.82
C GLY A 364 6.25 -9.36 23.92
N ARG A 365 7.11 -9.43 22.90
CA ARG A 365 8.35 -8.66 22.80
C ARG A 365 8.30 -7.69 21.64
N TYR A 366 9.05 -6.60 21.75
CA TYR A 366 9.26 -5.65 20.66
C TYR A 366 10.19 -6.27 19.61
N GLU A 367 9.80 -6.21 18.34
CA GLU A 367 10.61 -6.63 17.21
C GLU A 367 10.67 -5.50 16.18
N LEU A 368 11.89 -5.20 15.72
CA LEU A 368 12.15 -4.15 14.72
C LEU A 368 13.04 -4.73 13.63
N ASP A 369 12.56 -4.72 12.39
CA ASP A 369 13.37 -4.97 11.22
C ASP A 369 13.90 -3.65 10.67
N LEU A 370 15.21 -3.56 10.49
CA LEU A 370 15.91 -2.44 9.86
C LEU A 370 16.41 -2.89 8.49
N VAL A 371 15.72 -2.48 7.44
CA VAL A 371 16.15 -2.78 6.06
C VAL A 371 17.06 -1.67 5.59
N LEU A 372 18.34 -1.99 5.35
CA LEU A 372 19.33 -1.02 4.87
C LEU A 372 19.01 -0.65 3.42
N ARG A 373 19.01 0.67 3.15
CA ARG A 373 18.70 1.23 1.83
C ARG A 373 19.79 2.21 1.40
N ASN A 374 19.99 2.32 0.10
CA ASN A 374 20.90 3.30 -0.50
C ASN A 374 20.32 3.73 -1.86
N ASN A 375 20.36 5.03 -2.18
CA ASN A 375 19.77 5.60 -3.40
C ASN A 375 20.81 6.04 -4.43
N LEU A 376 22.05 5.53 -4.34
CA LEU A 376 23.11 5.86 -5.30
C LEU A 376 22.65 5.59 -6.74
N THR A 377 22.92 6.53 -7.63
CA THR A 377 22.76 6.37 -9.08
C THR A 377 24.12 6.32 -9.77
N THR A 378 24.20 5.60 -10.88
CA THR A 378 25.38 5.59 -11.75
C THR A 378 24.94 5.84 -13.20
N PRO A 379 25.85 6.16 -14.13
CA PRO A 379 25.51 6.28 -15.55
C PRO A 379 24.83 5.02 -16.11
N GLU A 380 25.24 3.83 -15.63
CA GLU A 380 24.70 2.52 -16.03
C GLU A 380 23.34 2.25 -15.35
N HIS A 381 23.12 2.81 -14.16
CA HIS A 381 21.89 2.67 -13.37
C HIS A 381 21.29 4.02 -12.99
N PRO A 382 20.73 4.77 -13.95
CA PRO A 382 20.22 6.14 -13.70
C PRO A 382 18.97 6.18 -12.80
N MET A 383 18.28 5.04 -12.67
CA MET A 383 17.12 4.90 -11.77
C MET A 383 17.51 4.46 -10.35
N GLY A 384 18.79 4.14 -10.13
CA GLY A 384 19.35 3.66 -8.86
C GLY A 384 20.12 2.36 -9.03
N LEU A 385 21.31 2.28 -8.41
CA LEU A 385 22.10 1.05 -8.36
C LEU A 385 21.39 -0.04 -7.54
N TYR A 386 20.71 0.37 -6.46
CA TYR A 386 19.92 -0.49 -5.57
C TYR A 386 18.42 -0.37 -5.88
N HIS A 387 18.09 -0.56 -7.15
CA HIS A 387 16.78 -0.45 -7.76
C HIS A 387 16.61 -1.61 -8.77
N PRO A 388 15.39 -2.02 -9.15
CA PRO A 388 15.20 -2.99 -10.24
C PRO A 388 15.98 -2.57 -11.50
N HIS A 389 16.84 -3.45 -12.02
CA HIS A 389 17.61 -3.20 -13.22
C HIS A 389 16.76 -3.36 -14.49
N GLU A 390 17.25 -2.83 -15.60
CA GLU A 390 16.48 -2.66 -16.84
C GLU A 390 15.89 -3.98 -17.37
N GLU A 391 16.62 -5.09 -17.26
CA GLU A 391 16.20 -6.43 -17.70
C GLU A 391 14.96 -6.94 -16.94
N LEU A 392 14.64 -6.37 -15.75
CA LEU A 392 13.48 -6.74 -14.94
C LEU A 392 12.27 -5.80 -15.15
N HIS A 393 12.45 -4.70 -15.91
CA HIS A 393 11.43 -3.67 -16.09
C HIS A 393 10.20 -4.14 -16.84
N HIS A 394 10.29 -5.25 -17.57
CA HIS A 394 9.13 -5.86 -18.23
C HIS A 394 8.08 -6.34 -17.21
N ILE A 395 8.49 -6.68 -15.96
CA ILE A 395 7.62 -7.05 -14.84
C ILE A 395 7.51 -5.91 -13.83
N LYS A 396 8.63 -5.40 -13.29
CA LYS A 396 8.64 -4.37 -12.24
C LYS A 396 9.69 -3.30 -12.51
N LYS A 397 9.22 -2.07 -12.75
CA LYS A 397 10.06 -0.90 -13.02
C LYS A 397 10.04 0.13 -11.89
N GLU A 398 8.96 0.14 -11.12
CA GLU A 398 8.71 1.15 -10.08
C GLU A 398 9.64 0.96 -8.88
N ASN A 399 9.80 2.03 -8.10
CA ASN A 399 10.56 2.01 -6.84
C ASN A 399 10.05 0.92 -5.89
N ILE A 400 10.97 0.31 -5.15
CA ILE A 400 10.67 -0.70 -4.13
C ILE A 400 10.39 0.01 -2.82
N GLY A 401 9.11 0.13 -2.49
CA GLY A 401 8.61 0.71 -1.25
C GLY A 401 8.46 -0.30 -0.12
N LEU A 402 7.87 0.13 1.01
CA LEU A 402 7.73 -0.67 2.22
C LEU A 402 7.07 -2.04 1.97
N ILE A 403 6.02 -2.08 1.16
CA ILE A 403 5.23 -3.30 0.91
C ILE A 403 6.07 -4.33 0.16
N GLU A 404 6.72 -3.89 -0.93
CA GLU A 404 7.59 -4.76 -1.73
C GLU A 404 8.80 -5.23 -0.92
N VAL A 405 9.38 -4.34 -0.09
CA VAL A 405 10.46 -4.70 0.84
C VAL A 405 10.07 -5.86 1.73
N MET A 406 8.83 -5.91 2.20
CA MET A 406 8.34 -6.98 3.07
C MET A 406 7.99 -8.29 2.32
N GLY A 407 8.04 -8.29 0.97
CA GLY A 407 7.89 -9.50 0.16
C GLY A 407 6.56 -9.64 -0.58
N LEU A 408 5.77 -8.58 -0.67
CA LEU A 408 4.56 -8.54 -1.49
C LEU A 408 4.80 -7.64 -2.71
N ALA A 409 4.89 -8.24 -3.90
CA ALA A 409 4.96 -7.51 -5.16
C ALA A 409 3.61 -6.84 -5.46
N ILE A 410 3.65 -5.52 -5.68
CA ILE A 410 2.51 -4.79 -6.25
C ILE A 410 2.83 -4.53 -7.71
N LEU A 411 2.21 -5.30 -8.59
CA LEU A 411 2.47 -5.27 -10.02
C LEU A 411 1.41 -4.44 -10.76
N PRO A 412 1.77 -3.81 -11.90
CA PRO A 412 0.83 -2.98 -12.66
C PRO A 412 -0.24 -3.82 -13.37
N GLY A 413 -1.45 -3.26 -13.48
CA GLY A 413 -2.63 -3.94 -14.07
C GLY A 413 -2.44 -4.40 -15.52
N ARG A 414 -1.53 -3.75 -16.30
CA ARG A 414 -1.20 -4.18 -17.68
C ARG A 414 -0.74 -5.64 -17.75
N LEU A 415 -0.08 -6.14 -16.70
CA LEU A 415 0.47 -7.50 -16.69
C LEU A 415 -0.62 -8.57 -16.78
N LYS A 416 -1.83 -8.33 -16.33
CA LYS A 416 -2.94 -9.28 -16.49
C LYS A 416 -3.15 -9.64 -17.97
N LYS A 417 -3.28 -8.62 -18.85
CA LYS A 417 -3.45 -8.83 -20.28
C LYS A 417 -2.17 -9.37 -20.91
N GLU A 418 -1.03 -8.77 -20.60
CA GLU A 418 0.27 -9.17 -21.18
C GLU A 418 0.61 -10.63 -20.89
N MET A 419 0.34 -11.15 -19.69
CA MET A 419 0.61 -12.55 -19.33
C MET A 419 -0.38 -13.52 -19.99
N ALA A 420 -1.65 -13.13 -20.15
CA ALA A 420 -2.64 -13.93 -20.89
C ALA A 420 -2.27 -14.04 -22.37
N ASP A 421 -1.84 -12.94 -22.99
CA ASP A 421 -1.39 -12.90 -24.39
C ASP A 421 -0.07 -13.67 -24.56
N LEU A 422 0.88 -13.53 -23.62
CA LEU A 422 2.13 -14.28 -23.59
C LEU A 422 1.88 -15.79 -23.54
N LYS A 423 1.00 -16.24 -22.60
CA LYS A 423 0.61 -17.65 -22.49
C LYS A 423 0.09 -18.19 -23.82
N THR A 424 -0.81 -17.43 -24.46
CA THR A 424 -1.40 -17.81 -25.74
C THR A 424 -0.35 -17.92 -26.85
N ALA A 425 0.53 -16.93 -26.96
CA ALA A 425 1.58 -16.90 -27.96
C ALA A 425 2.58 -18.05 -27.79
N LEU A 426 2.99 -18.36 -26.55
CA LEU A 426 3.90 -19.46 -26.26
C LEU A 426 3.29 -20.83 -26.60
N LEU A 427 2.02 -21.06 -26.24
CA LEU A 427 1.32 -22.30 -26.58
C LEU A 427 1.15 -22.50 -28.08
N ASN A 428 1.04 -21.43 -28.87
CA ASN A 428 0.93 -21.45 -30.31
C ASN A 428 2.30 -21.49 -31.03
N GLY A 429 3.42 -21.35 -30.30
CA GLY A 429 4.75 -21.25 -30.88
C GLY A 429 4.99 -19.97 -31.70
N GLU A 430 4.34 -18.87 -31.32
CA GLU A 430 4.44 -17.58 -31.98
C GLU A 430 5.76 -16.87 -31.66
N ASN A 431 6.26 -16.08 -32.61
CA ASN A 431 7.47 -15.26 -32.37
C ASN A 431 7.13 -14.03 -31.58
N LEU A 432 7.44 -14.03 -30.28
CA LEU A 432 7.18 -12.93 -29.35
C LEU A 432 7.81 -11.59 -29.79
N ARG A 433 8.98 -11.63 -30.42
CA ARG A 433 9.69 -10.42 -30.88
C ARG A 433 9.01 -9.73 -32.06
N ALA A 434 8.09 -10.43 -32.74
CA ALA A 434 7.27 -9.84 -33.79
C ALA A 434 6.00 -9.10 -33.28
N ASN A 435 5.72 -9.20 -31.99
CA ASN A 435 4.60 -8.54 -31.33
C ASN A 435 5.12 -7.42 -30.44
N ASP A 436 4.83 -6.15 -30.75
CA ASP A 436 5.33 -4.97 -30.04
C ASP A 436 4.98 -4.97 -28.54
N GLU A 437 3.83 -5.53 -28.13
CA GLU A 437 3.41 -5.62 -26.72
C GLU A 437 4.17 -6.72 -25.97
N LEU A 438 4.55 -7.82 -26.63
CA LEU A 438 5.19 -8.99 -26.03
C LEU A 438 6.71 -9.02 -26.18
N ALA A 439 7.29 -8.27 -27.13
CA ALA A 439 8.73 -8.28 -27.43
C ALA A 439 9.60 -8.04 -26.19
N LYS A 440 9.15 -7.21 -25.24
CA LYS A 440 9.85 -6.92 -23.99
C LYS A 440 9.94 -8.13 -23.03
N HIS A 441 9.10 -9.15 -23.21
CA HIS A 441 9.11 -10.38 -22.42
C HIS A 441 9.86 -11.52 -23.11
N ALA A 442 10.31 -11.33 -24.36
CA ALA A 442 10.81 -12.43 -25.20
C ALA A 442 12.07 -13.10 -24.64
N ASP A 443 13.06 -12.32 -24.16
CA ASP A 443 14.31 -12.87 -23.63
C ASP A 443 14.06 -13.67 -22.33
N TRP A 444 13.21 -13.15 -21.43
CA TRP A 444 12.76 -13.86 -20.25
C TRP A 444 11.98 -15.13 -20.59
N ALA A 445 11.08 -15.06 -21.59
CA ALA A 445 10.30 -16.21 -22.01
C ALA A 445 11.20 -17.31 -22.61
N ASP A 446 12.18 -16.97 -23.45
CA ASP A 446 13.14 -17.91 -23.98
C ASP A 446 13.96 -18.60 -22.85
N GLU A 447 14.34 -17.84 -21.82
CA GLU A 447 15.07 -18.36 -20.66
C GLU A 447 14.23 -19.38 -19.87
N PHE A 448 13.00 -19.05 -19.50
CA PHE A 448 12.19 -19.96 -18.69
C PHE A 448 11.63 -21.14 -19.50
N MET A 449 11.29 -20.97 -20.76
CA MET A 449 10.88 -22.07 -21.64
C MET A 449 11.97 -23.14 -21.76
N GLY A 450 13.24 -22.74 -21.72
CA GLY A 450 14.38 -23.67 -21.68
C GLY A 450 14.43 -24.51 -20.38
N ARG A 451 13.88 -24.00 -19.27
CA ARG A 451 13.78 -24.72 -18.00
C ARG A 451 12.53 -25.58 -17.87
N HIS A 452 11.47 -25.27 -18.63
CA HIS A 452 10.15 -25.88 -18.55
C HIS A 452 9.75 -26.60 -19.84
N PRO A 453 10.44 -27.71 -20.23
CA PRO A 453 10.07 -28.49 -21.39
C PRO A 453 8.68 -29.13 -21.32
N GLU A 454 8.10 -29.19 -20.09
CA GLU A 454 6.74 -29.68 -19.79
C GLU A 454 5.65 -28.64 -20.06
N PHE A 455 5.99 -27.39 -20.44
CA PHE A 455 5.04 -26.29 -20.64
C PHE A 455 3.93 -26.67 -21.62
N ASN A 456 2.67 -26.62 -21.18
CA ASN A 456 1.50 -26.99 -21.95
C ASN A 456 0.25 -26.25 -21.46
N THR A 457 -0.91 -26.50 -22.05
CA THR A 457 -2.18 -25.81 -21.72
C THR A 457 -2.67 -26.02 -20.28
N GLU A 458 -2.22 -27.05 -19.57
CA GLU A 458 -2.69 -27.38 -18.23
C GLU A 458 -1.85 -26.68 -17.14
N ASN A 459 -0.55 -26.42 -17.43
CA ASN A 459 0.39 -25.88 -16.46
C ASN A 459 0.99 -24.50 -16.81
N ALA A 460 0.65 -23.96 -17.98
CA ALA A 460 1.25 -22.72 -18.49
C ALA A 460 1.03 -21.52 -17.55
N GLU A 461 -0.14 -21.44 -16.92
CA GLU A 461 -0.46 -20.34 -16.00
C GLU A 461 0.40 -20.43 -14.74
N ASP A 462 0.43 -21.57 -14.10
CA ASP A 462 1.19 -21.82 -12.87
C ASP A 462 2.70 -21.56 -13.09
N ILE A 463 3.24 -22.00 -14.26
CA ILE A 463 4.65 -21.76 -14.60
C ILE A 463 4.94 -20.27 -14.78
N ILE A 464 4.07 -19.52 -15.48
CA ILE A 464 4.25 -18.08 -15.68
C ILE A 464 4.16 -17.34 -14.34
N GLU A 465 3.23 -17.71 -13.45
CA GLU A 465 3.07 -17.15 -12.12
C GLU A 465 4.31 -17.39 -11.25
N ASP A 466 4.84 -18.60 -11.24
CA ASP A 466 6.08 -18.93 -10.52
C ASP A 466 7.27 -18.15 -11.07
N GLU A 467 7.41 -18.05 -12.40
CA GLU A 467 8.50 -17.30 -13.04
C GLU A 467 8.41 -15.79 -12.77
N ILE A 468 7.21 -15.20 -12.68
CA ILE A 468 7.03 -13.83 -12.21
C ILE A 468 7.56 -13.69 -10.77
N GLY A 469 7.31 -14.67 -9.92
CA GLY A 469 7.85 -14.71 -8.56
C GLY A 469 9.38 -14.76 -8.53
N GLN A 470 10.02 -15.52 -9.43
CA GLN A 470 11.48 -15.55 -9.57
C GLN A 470 12.02 -14.19 -10.04
N VAL A 471 11.33 -13.50 -10.96
CA VAL A 471 11.68 -12.13 -11.36
C VAL A 471 11.57 -11.18 -10.17
N PHE A 472 10.50 -11.28 -9.35
CA PHE A 472 10.37 -10.43 -8.16
C PHE A 472 11.46 -10.71 -7.13
N ALA A 473 11.89 -11.96 -6.94
CA ALA A 473 13.04 -12.26 -6.09
C ALA A 473 14.32 -11.57 -6.58
N LYS A 474 14.58 -11.56 -7.92
CA LYS A 474 15.69 -10.82 -8.53
C LYS A 474 15.53 -9.30 -8.33
N VAL A 475 14.31 -8.76 -8.42
CA VAL A 475 14.01 -7.35 -8.12
C VAL A 475 14.44 -6.98 -6.70
N LEU A 476 14.11 -7.81 -5.71
CA LEU A 476 14.53 -7.58 -4.32
C LEU A 476 16.05 -7.74 -4.13
N GLU A 477 16.68 -8.67 -4.84
CA GLU A 477 18.15 -8.82 -4.86
C GLU A 477 18.84 -7.56 -5.43
N CYS A 478 18.31 -6.98 -6.50
CA CYS A 478 18.79 -5.71 -7.03
C CYS A 478 18.67 -4.58 -6.00
N ALA A 479 17.53 -4.52 -5.27
CA ALA A 479 17.27 -3.52 -4.24
C ALA A 479 18.09 -3.74 -2.94
N GLY A 480 18.62 -4.94 -2.71
CA GLY A 480 19.47 -5.27 -1.56
C GLY A 480 20.85 -4.62 -1.63
N VAL A 481 21.25 -3.94 -0.55
CA VAL A 481 22.54 -3.21 -0.50
C VAL A 481 23.71 -4.18 -0.45
N TYR A 482 23.69 -5.14 0.46
CA TYR A 482 24.67 -6.22 0.49
C TYR A 482 24.09 -7.46 -0.20
N LYS A 483 24.71 -7.86 -1.31
CA LYS A 483 24.22 -9.01 -2.07
C LYS A 483 24.33 -10.32 -1.28
N CYS A 484 23.43 -11.27 -1.56
CA CYS A 484 23.38 -12.60 -0.93
C CYS A 484 24.49 -13.53 -1.46
N THR A 485 25.73 -13.04 -1.50
CA THR A 485 26.94 -13.75 -1.90
C THR A 485 27.92 -13.79 -0.74
N ALA A 486 28.94 -14.65 -0.82
CA ALA A 486 30.01 -14.70 0.19
C ALA A 486 30.70 -13.33 0.36
N GLU A 487 30.99 -12.66 -0.75
CA GLU A 487 31.61 -11.32 -0.75
C GLU A 487 30.67 -10.28 -0.11
N GLY A 488 29.40 -10.23 -0.53
CA GLY A 488 28.41 -9.30 0.07
C GLY A 488 28.24 -9.52 1.58
N ARG A 489 28.34 -10.78 2.05
CA ARG A 489 28.29 -11.09 3.48
C ARG A 489 29.57 -10.66 4.23
N GLU A 490 30.73 -10.70 3.60
CA GLU A 490 31.96 -10.15 4.20
C GLU A 490 31.88 -8.62 4.33
N HIS A 491 31.36 -7.91 3.34
CA HIS A 491 31.12 -6.47 3.43
C HIS A 491 30.09 -6.13 4.52
N LEU A 492 29.00 -6.90 4.63
CA LEU A 492 28.03 -6.72 5.72
C LEU A 492 28.68 -6.91 7.10
N LYS A 493 29.54 -7.92 7.27
CA LYS A 493 30.25 -8.14 8.53
C LYS A 493 31.22 -6.99 8.88
N LYS A 494 31.86 -6.37 7.88
CA LYS A 494 32.66 -5.15 8.11
C LYS A 494 31.79 -4.04 8.69
N PHE A 495 30.62 -3.77 8.10
CA PHE A 495 29.67 -2.80 8.63
C PHE A 495 29.23 -3.13 10.06
N LEU A 496 28.86 -4.39 10.34
CA LEU A 496 28.46 -4.81 11.69
C LEU A 496 29.60 -4.63 12.71
N THR A 497 30.85 -4.88 12.31
CA THR A 497 32.03 -4.62 13.15
C THR A 497 32.18 -3.12 13.51
N GLU A 498 31.89 -2.23 12.56
CA GLU A 498 31.84 -0.78 12.81
C GLU A 498 30.71 -0.39 13.79
N VAL A 499 29.56 -1.06 13.73
CA VAL A 499 28.47 -0.87 14.69
C VAL A 499 28.86 -1.34 16.10
N GLN A 500 29.62 -2.44 16.21
CA GLN A 500 30.11 -2.99 17.49
C GLN A 500 31.14 -2.09 18.15
N ASN A 501 32.04 -1.49 17.37
CA ASN A 501 33.20 -0.72 17.87
C ASN A 501 32.89 0.77 18.12
N GLY A 502 31.81 1.31 17.60
CA GLY A 502 31.43 2.73 17.74
C GLY A 502 30.19 2.92 18.57
#